data_e04f18eb7bf3fae395030a65240e524c
#
_entry.id   e04f18eb7bf3fae395030a65240e524c
#
_cell.length_a   1.000
_cell.length_b   1.000
_cell.length_c   1.000
_cell.angle_alpha   90.00
_cell.angle_beta   90.00
_cell.angle_gamma   90.00
#
_symmetry.space_group_name_H-M   'P 1'
#
loop_
_entity.id
_entity.type
_entity.pdbx_description
1 polymer ?
#
loop_
_entity_poly.entity_id
_entity_poly.type
_entity_poly.pdbx_seq_one_letter_code
_entity_poly.pdbx_strand_id
1 'polypeptide(L)'
;MTVFNPVWRVKIQGVEYTTYTLSNLTITSGRNNIYQQAQAGYCNLELLNLTQAIVNIHINDSVSIELQDSTATYVPIFGGTVVDFGVEIITAGSVGINQVLKITALGALSRLPKALTDGVLSQDFDGDQIYEILQDLLLNNWGEVPAALQWQNYDPSETWANAQNVGLGEIDRPGNYELAQRSSDRTDVYSLVSALATSGLGYIYEDASGLISYADSTHRSIYLATNGYTDVTANHALFNGLKIETRAGDVRNDITLKYNTNSNNEVSAEDIPSIDVYGRLAQVITTTVKHTVDAQDQADFYLTLRATPQANFTSITYQLTNPELDDADRDSLINVFMGLPLRISDLPPNMASGTFLGFVEGWSFKAAYNEIAVTLNLSPISYSLQAMKWEQVPIGESWNTITGALTWETALVVA
;
A
#
# COMPACT_ATOMS: atom_id res chain seq x y z
N MET A 1 -16.64 -27.20 -7.95
CA MET A 1 -15.71 -26.38 -8.75
C MET A 1 -16.55 -25.33 -9.47
N THR A 2 -16.46 -24.11 -9.07
CA THR A 2 -17.12 -22.97 -9.73
C THR A 2 -16.18 -22.39 -10.78
N VAL A 3 -16.63 -22.28 -12.02
CA VAL A 3 -15.87 -21.61 -13.07
C VAL A 3 -16.03 -20.12 -12.83
N PHE A 4 -14.96 -19.45 -12.43
CA PHE A 4 -14.93 -17.99 -12.30
C PHE A 4 -14.74 -17.36 -13.67
N ASN A 5 -15.72 -16.58 -14.10
CA ASN A 5 -15.62 -15.74 -15.28
C ASN A 5 -15.50 -14.28 -14.84
N PRO A 6 -14.36 -13.62 -15.03
CA PRO A 6 -14.17 -12.22 -14.63
C PRO A 6 -15.20 -11.32 -15.32
N VAL A 7 -15.96 -10.56 -14.54
CA VAL A 7 -16.88 -9.53 -15.04
C VAL A 7 -16.33 -8.16 -14.66
N TRP A 8 -15.89 -7.44 -15.67
CA TRP A 8 -15.21 -6.16 -15.55
C TRP A 8 -16.17 -4.99 -15.69
N ARG A 9 -15.90 -3.93 -14.99
CA ARG A 9 -16.50 -2.62 -15.22
C ARG A 9 -15.41 -1.56 -15.30
N VAL A 10 -15.29 -0.95 -16.46
CA VAL A 10 -14.36 0.15 -16.70
C VAL A 10 -15.16 1.43 -16.86
N LYS A 11 -14.89 2.43 -16.05
CA LYS A 11 -15.47 3.77 -16.14
C LYS A 11 -14.37 4.79 -16.40
N ILE A 12 -14.60 5.68 -17.36
CA ILE A 12 -13.71 6.80 -17.65
C ILE A 12 -14.58 8.05 -17.67
N GLN A 13 -14.25 9.04 -16.84
CA GLN A 13 -15.04 10.25 -16.62
C GLN A 13 -16.52 9.93 -16.31
N GLY A 14 -16.76 8.86 -15.53
CA GLY A 14 -18.10 8.39 -15.18
C GLY A 14 -18.85 7.65 -16.30
N VAL A 15 -18.31 7.61 -17.51
CA VAL A 15 -18.88 6.86 -18.64
C VAL A 15 -18.39 5.43 -18.58
N GLU A 16 -19.32 4.47 -18.69
CA GLU A 16 -19.01 3.04 -18.65
C GLU A 16 -18.64 2.50 -20.04
N TYR A 17 -17.52 1.79 -20.10
CA TYR A 17 -16.95 1.20 -21.32
C TYR A 17 -17.05 -0.33 -21.32
N THR A 18 -18.02 -0.92 -20.61
CA THR A 18 -18.21 -2.39 -20.51
C THR A 18 -18.59 -3.06 -21.82
N THR A 19 -19.11 -2.29 -22.80
CA THR A 19 -19.39 -2.81 -24.15
C THR A 19 -18.12 -3.07 -24.97
N TYR A 20 -16.98 -2.57 -24.49
CA TYR A 20 -15.67 -2.81 -25.10
C TYR A 20 -15.06 -4.06 -24.47
N THR A 21 -14.47 -4.91 -25.31
CA THR A 21 -13.81 -6.12 -24.80
C THR A 21 -12.45 -5.76 -24.22
N LEU A 22 -12.22 -6.10 -22.95
CA LEU A 22 -10.92 -5.98 -22.32
C LEU A 22 -9.95 -6.95 -22.97
N SER A 23 -8.91 -6.43 -23.60
CA SER A 23 -7.88 -7.20 -24.30
C SER A 23 -6.68 -7.45 -23.40
N ASN A 24 -6.23 -6.43 -22.68
CA ASN A 24 -5.09 -6.49 -21.78
C ASN A 24 -5.27 -5.50 -20.65
N LEU A 25 -4.89 -5.91 -19.44
CA LEU A 25 -4.87 -5.05 -18.26
C LEU A 25 -3.65 -5.39 -17.42
N THR A 26 -2.90 -4.37 -17.06
CA THR A 26 -1.86 -4.49 -16.04
C THR A 26 -2.03 -3.37 -15.03
N ILE A 27 -2.17 -3.71 -13.77
CA ILE A 27 -2.22 -2.78 -12.65
C ILE A 27 -1.08 -3.11 -11.70
N THR A 28 -0.39 -2.11 -11.18
CA THR A 28 0.59 -2.26 -10.09
C THR A 28 0.30 -1.21 -9.04
N SER A 29 0.34 -1.59 -7.77
CA SER A 29 0.07 -0.71 -6.63
C SER A 29 0.93 -1.07 -5.43
N GLY A 30 1.11 -0.12 -4.52
CA GLY A 30 1.85 -0.31 -3.29
C GLY A 30 3.35 -0.04 -3.42
N ARG A 31 4.16 -0.78 -2.65
CA ARG A 31 5.62 -0.65 -2.58
C ARG A 31 6.32 -2.00 -2.67
N ASN A 32 7.60 -1.97 -3.00
CA ASN A 32 8.39 -3.19 -3.13
C ASN A 32 8.98 -3.69 -1.81
N ASN A 33 9.11 -2.82 -0.83
CA ASN A 33 9.63 -3.15 0.51
C ASN A 33 9.17 -2.10 1.53
N ILE A 34 9.28 -2.43 2.82
CA ILE A 34 8.84 -1.57 3.92
C ILE A 34 9.68 -0.32 4.15
N TYR A 35 10.86 -0.23 3.55
CA TYR A 35 11.79 0.90 3.74
C TYR A 35 11.55 2.06 2.78
N GLN A 36 10.58 1.91 1.89
CA GLN A 36 10.19 2.92 0.91
C GLN A 36 8.71 3.24 1.09
N GLN A 37 8.34 4.47 0.84
CA GLN A 37 6.93 4.84 0.75
C GLN A 37 6.31 4.30 -0.54
N ALA A 38 4.99 4.10 -0.54
CA ALA A 38 4.30 3.62 -1.72
C ALA A 38 4.42 4.63 -2.88
N GLN A 39 4.55 4.09 -4.07
CA GLN A 39 4.53 4.87 -5.30
C GLN A 39 3.12 4.90 -5.87
N ALA A 40 2.88 5.85 -6.78
CA ALA A 40 1.61 5.90 -7.49
C ALA A 40 1.31 4.59 -8.21
N GLY A 41 0.08 4.13 -8.08
CA GLY A 41 -0.42 3.02 -8.86
C GLY A 41 -0.33 3.30 -10.36
N TYR A 42 -0.01 2.26 -11.11
CA TYR A 42 0.11 2.31 -12.56
C TYR A 42 -0.90 1.35 -13.17
N CYS A 43 -1.62 1.84 -14.16
CA CYS A 43 -2.55 1.02 -14.94
C CYS A 43 -2.28 1.19 -16.44
N ASN A 44 -2.14 0.07 -17.12
CA ASN A 44 -2.15 -0.01 -18.57
C ASN A 44 -3.34 -0.88 -19.00
N LEU A 45 -4.25 -0.29 -19.76
CA LEU A 45 -5.51 -0.88 -20.17
C LEU A 45 -5.64 -0.86 -21.68
N GLU A 46 -6.01 -1.99 -22.28
CA GLU A 46 -6.33 -2.10 -23.69
C GLU A 46 -7.76 -2.59 -23.89
N LEU A 47 -8.57 -1.80 -24.59
CA LEU A 47 -9.95 -2.11 -24.92
C LEU A 47 -10.14 -2.24 -26.44
N LEU A 48 -10.82 -3.30 -26.86
CA LEU A 48 -11.16 -3.52 -28.27
C LEU A 48 -12.44 -2.76 -28.62
N ASN A 49 -12.34 -1.79 -29.52
CA ASN A 49 -13.47 -1.08 -30.10
C ASN A 49 -13.88 -1.72 -31.43
N LEU A 50 -14.74 -2.72 -31.36
CA LEU A 50 -15.19 -3.48 -32.55
C LEU A 50 -16.28 -2.75 -33.33
N THR A 51 -16.95 -1.77 -32.75
CA THR A 51 -18.06 -1.03 -33.36
C THR A 51 -17.63 0.28 -33.98
N GLN A 52 -16.36 0.67 -33.83
CA GLN A 52 -15.81 1.97 -34.29
C GLN A 52 -16.57 3.17 -33.69
N ALA A 53 -17.13 3.00 -32.49
CA ALA A 53 -17.78 4.09 -31.79
C ALA A 53 -16.79 5.22 -31.52
N ILE A 54 -17.28 6.44 -31.59
CA ILE A 54 -16.49 7.64 -31.27
C ILE A 54 -16.21 7.57 -29.74
N VAL A 55 -14.95 7.65 -29.38
CA VAL A 55 -14.47 7.63 -28.01
C VAL A 55 -14.07 9.04 -27.60
N ASN A 56 -14.61 9.49 -26.46
CA ASN A 56 -14.33 10.82 -25.91
C ASN A 56 -13.55 10.64 -24.61
N ILE A 57 -12.26 10.30 -24.73
CA ILE A 57 -11.33 10.12 -23.61
C ILE A 57 -10.24 11.18 -23.74
N HIS A 58 -9.98 11.89 -22.64
CA HIS A 58 -8.97 12.95 -22.59
C HIS A 58 -7.95 12.69 -21.47
N ILE A 59 -6.82 13.37 -21.59
CA ILE A 59 -5.84 13.42 -20.51
C ILE A 59 -6.48 14.09 -19.29
N ASN A 60 -6.22 13.54 -18.10
CA ASN A 60 -6.80 13.88 -16.80
C ASN A 60 -8.24 13.38 -16.55
N ASP A 61 -8.86 12.66 -17.47
CA ASP A 61 -10.12 11.98 -17.17
C ASP A 61 -9.93 10.98 -16.04
N SER A 62 -10.90 10.90 -15.14
CA SER A 62 -10.90 9.90 -14.06
C SER A 62 -11.08 8.50 -14.62
N VAL A 63 -10.36 7.53 -14.06
CA VAL A 63 -10.47 6.10 -14.41
C VAL A 63 -10.83 5.33 -13.15
N SER A 64 -11.83 4.44 -13.26
CA SER A 64 -12.15 3.42 -12.26
C SER A 64 -12.27 2.07 -12.94
N ILE A 65 -11.57 1.08 -12.41
CA ILE A 65 -11.63 -0.31 -12.86
C ILE A 65 -12.11 -1.16 -11.71
N GLU A 66 -13.18 -1.90 -11.96
CA GLU A 66 -13.85 -2.72 -10.98
C GLU A 66 -13.99 -4.15 -11.50
N LEU A 67 -13.98 -5.13 -10.59
CA LEU A 67 -14.16 -6.54 -10.86
C LEU A 67 -15.28 -7.07 -9.97
N GLN A 68 -16.16 -7.93 -10.48
CA GLN A 68 -17.18 -8.58 -9.64
C GLN A 68 -16.54 -9.66 -8.75
N ASP A 69 -16.92 -9.64 -7.49
CA ASP A 69 -16.67 -10.71 -6.53
C ASP A 69 -17.67 -11.86 -6.69
N SER A 70 -17.60 -12.86 -5.81
CA SER A 70 -18.49 -14.03 -5.80
C SER A 70 -19.95 -13.69 -5.53
N THR A 71 -20.22 -12.54 -4.91
CA THR A 71 -21.59 -12.04 -4.60
C THR A 71 -22.17 -11.18 -5.73
N ALA A 72 -21.47 -11.06 -6.87
CA ALA A 72 -21.78 -10.18 -7.99
C ALA A 72 -21.72 -8.68 -7.61
N THR A 73 -21.00 -8.33 -6.55
CA THR A 73 -20.70 -6.94 -6.16
C THR A 73 -19.45 -6.46 -6.90
N TYR A 74 -19.49 -5.25 -7.44
CA TYR A 74 -18.33 -4.65 -8.07
C TYR A 74 -17.37 -4.07 -7.01
N VAL A 75 -16.17 -4.62 -6.98
CA VAL A 75 -15.07 -4.21 -6.11
C VAL A 75 -14.09 -3.37 -6.92
N PRO A 76 -13.72 -2.18 -6.48
CA PRO A 76 -12.69 -1.40 -7.15
C PRO A 76 -11.33 -2.09 -7.01
N ILE A 77 -10.58 -2.16 -8.10
CA ILE A 77 -9.21 -2.67 -8.14
C ILE A 77 -8.20 -1.63 -8.60
N PHE A 78 -8.67 -0.53 -9.17
CA PHE A 78 -7.86 0.63 -9.54
C PHE A 78 -8.71 1.88 -9.68
N GLY A 79 -8.21 2.97 -9.12
CA GLY A 79 -8.69 4.34 -9.32
C GLY A 79 -7.53 5.27 -9.67
N GLY A 80 -7.76 6.16 -10.62
CA GLY A 80 -6.71 7.08 -11.06
C GLY A 80 -7.15 8.03 -12.15
N THR A 81 -6.18 8.56 -12.90
CA THR A 81 -6.44 9.51 -14.00
C THR A 81 -5.65 9.13 -15.24
N VAL A 82 -6.24 9.35 -16.41
CA VAL A 82 -5.62 9.13 -17.72
C VAL A 82 -4.40 10.06 -17.88
N VAL A 83 -3.25 9.48 -18.16
CA VAL A 83 -2.02 10.23 -18.48
C VAL A 83 -1.57 10.06 -19.92
N ASP A 84 -2.01 8.97 -20.56
CA ASP A 84 -1.76 8.73 -21.98
C ASP A 84 -2.94 8.00 -22.60
N PHE A 85 -3.29 8.37 -23.81
CA PHE A 85 -4.39 7.77 -24.58
C PHE A 85 -4.01 7.66 -26.04
N GLY A 86 -4.15 6.47 -26.60
CA GLY A 86 -3.89 6.18 -28.00
C GLY A 86 -4.98 5.31 -28.63
N VAL A 87 -5.19 5.49 -29.93
CA VAL A 87 -6.05 4.62 -30.74
C VAL A 87 -5.20 3.96 -31.81
N GLU A 88 -5.14 2.64 -31.81
CA GLU A 88 -4.41 1.86 -32.81
C GLU A 88 -5.38 1.07 -33.69
N ILE A 89 -5.15 1.09 -35.00
CA ILE A 89 -5.90 0.28 -35.94
C ILE A 89 -5.13 -1.02 -36.17
N ILE A 90 -5.70 -2.15 -35.72
CA ILE A 90 -5.07 -3.48 -35.86
C ILE A 90 -5.28 -4.03 -37.26
N THR A 91 -6.48 -3.90 -37.80
CA THR A 91 -6.83 -4.40 -39.14
C THR A 91 -7.62 -3.36 -39.91
N ALA A 92 -7.17 -3.08 -41.15
CA ALA A 92 -7.88 -2.25 -42.10
C ALA A 92 -8.17 -3.09 -43.35
N GLY A 93 -9.36 -2.98 -43.90
CA GLY A 93 -9.74 -3.68 -45.13
C GLY A 93 -11.23 -3.79 -45.32
N SER A 94 -11.67 -4.59 -46.31
CA SER A 94 -13.09 -4.75 -46.69
C SER A 94 -13.95 -5.45 -45.65
N VAL A 95 -13.35 -6.02 -44.58
CA VAL A 95 -14.03 -6.78 -43.52
C VAL A 95 -14.31 -5.93 -42.28
N GLY A 96 -13.82 -4.72 -42.19
CA GLY A 96 -14.00 -3.80 -41.08
C GLY A 96 -12.69 -3.27 -40.53
N ILE A 97 -12.79 -2.27 -39.67
CA ILE A 97 -11.68 -1.65 -38.97
C ILE A 97 -11.78 -2.00 -37.50
N ASN A 98 -10.82 -2.77 -36.99
CA ASN A 98 -10.72 -3.06 -35.55
C ASN A 98 -9.77 -2.06 -34.92
N GLN A 99 -10.23 -1.43 -33.86
CA GLN A 99 -9.46 -0.44 -33.11
C GLN A 99 -9.13 -1.01 -31.72
N VAL A 100 -7.92 -0.71 -31.23
CA VAL A 100 -7.51 -0.87 -29.85
C VAL A 100 -7.37 0.49 -29.23
N LEU A 101 -8.05 0.69 -28.11
CA LEU A 101 -7.87 1.86 -27.26
C LEU A 101 -6.79 1.50 -26.25
N LYS A 102 -5.67 2.22 -26.26
CA LYS A 102 -4.58 2.07 -25.30
C LYS A 102 -4.65 3.21 -24.31
N ILE A 103 -4.81 2.89 -23.05
CA ILE A 103 -5.02 3.85 -21.96
C ILE A 103 -3.99 3.58 -20.89
N THR A 104 -3.19 4.58 -20.57
CA THR A 104 -2.33 4.57 -19.40
C THR A 104 -2.90 5.51 -18.37
N ALA A 105 -3.10 5.01 -17.15
CA ALA A 105 -3.56 5.80 -16.01
C ALA A 105 -2.61 5.68 -14.84
N LEU A 106 -2.53 6.73 -14.05
CA LEU A 106 -1.76 6.77 -12.80
C LEU A 106 -2.69 7.07 -11.64
N GLY A 107 -2.37 6.48 -10.49
CA GLY A 107 -3.08 6.72 -9.25
C GLY A 107 -2.84 8.12 -8.67
N ALA A 108 -3.56 8.43 -7.60
CA ALA A 108 -3.61 9.78 -7.01
C ALA A 108 -2.23 10.26 -6.52
N LEU A 109 -1.39 9.38 -5.99
CA LEU A 109 -0.04 9.74 -5.52
C LEU A 109 0.83 10.35 -6.63
N SER A 110 0.53 10.09 -7.91
CA SER A 110 1.28 10.66 -9.05
C SER A 110 1.20 12.19 -9.15
N ARG A 111 0.25 12.79 -8.47
CA ARG A 111 0.03 14.24 -8.47
C ARG A 111 0.87 14.96 -7.42
N LEU A 112 1.14 14.30 -6.31
CA LEU A 112 1.86 14.88 -5.19
C LEU A 112 3.27 15.39 -5.54
N PRO A 113 4.09 14.70 -6.37
CA PRO A 113 5.39 15.22 -6.79
C PRO A 113 5.32 16.48 -7.66
N LYS A 114 4.14 16.77 -8.22
CA LYS A 114 3.92 17.93 -9.11
C LYS A 114 3.33 19.14 -8.37
N ALA A 115 2.84 18.93 -7.16
CA ALA A 115 2.32 19.98 -6.31
C ALA A 115 3.43 20.48 -5.37
N LEU A 116 3.58 21.78 -5.26
CA LEU A 116 4.56 22.43 -4.40
C LEU A 116 3.88 23.04 -3.18
N THR A 117 4.54 22.94 -2.03
CA THR A 117 4.11 23.58 -0.79
C THR A 117 5.27 24.27 -0.10
N ASP A 118 5.00 25.32 0.65
CA ASP A 118 5.97 25.92 1.58
C ASP A 118 6.05 25.13 2.89
N GLY A 119 5.05 24.26 3.17
CA GLY A 119 5.05 23.24 4.22
C GLY A 119 5.36 23.76 5.61
N VAL A 120 4.81 24.91 5.98
CA VAL A 120 4.88 25.40 7.37
C VAL A 120 3.98 24.54 8.23
N LEU A 121 4.56 23.86 9.24
CA LEU A 121 3.85 22.97 10.13
C LEU A 121 4.12 23.34 11.58
N SER A 122 3.08 23.34 12.41
CA SER A 122 3.23 23.36 13.86
C SER A 122 3.78 22.04 14.37
N GLN A 123 4.32 22.03 15.57
CA GLN A 123 4.62 20.79 16.28
C GLN A 123 3.30 20.09 16.56
N ASP A 124 3.15 18.87 16.05
CA ASP A 124 1.93 18.08 16.18
C ASP A 124 2.23 16.60 15.87
N PHE A 125 1.24 15.73 16.01
CA PHE A 125 1.35 14.33 15.66
C PHE A 125 1.47 14.12 14.14
N ASP A 126 2.09 12.99 13.75
CA ASP A 126 2.39 12.64 12.37
C ASP A 126 1.15 12.62 11.46
N GLY A 127 0.04 12.04 11.92
CA GLY A 127 -1.21 12.00 11.15
C GLY A 127 -1.83 13.38 10.97
N ASP A 128 -1.77 14.23 12.00
CA ASP A 128 -2.30 15.60 11.92
C ASP A 128 -1.45 16.48 11.01
N GLN A 129 -0.11 16.38 11.05
CA GLN A 129 0.75 17.12 10.12
C GLN A 129 0.56 16.68 8.67
N ILE A 130 0.43 15.37 8.41
CA ILE A 130 0.13 14.84 7.07
C ILE A 130 -1.23 15.32 6.58
N TYR A 131 -2.23 15.29 7.46
CA TYR A 131 -3.57 15.78 7.14
C TYR A 131 -3.56 17.27 6.78
N GLU A 132 -2.85 18.11 7.54
CA GLU A 132 -2.73 19.55 7.26
C GLU A 132 -2.23 19.82 5.83
N ILE A 133 -1.16 19.13 5.41
CA ILE A 133 -0.63 19.25 4.05
C ILE A 133 -1.62 18.76 2.99
N LEU A 134 -2.27 17.62 3.22
CA LEU A 134 -3.22 17.06 2.26
C LEU A 134 -4.52 17.88 2.21
N GLN A 135 -4.93 18.50 3.32
CA GLN A 135 -6.07 19.40 3.35
C GLN A 135 -5.84 20.64 2.47
N ASP A 136 -4.65 21.20 2.48
CA ASP A 136 -4.30 22.31 1.58
C ASP A 136 -4.48 21.92 0.10
N LEU A 137 -4.13 20.67 -0.25
CA LEU A 137 -4.39 20.11 -1.56
C LEU A 137 -5.90 20.00 -1.84
N LEU A 138 -6.70 19.54 -0.87
CA LEU A 138 -8.15 19.43 -0.98
C LEU A 138 -8.81 20.78 -1.25
N LEU A 139 -8.36 21.81 -0.56
CA LEU A 139 -8.90 23.16 -0.70
C LEU A 139 -8.38 23.86 -1.97
N ASN A 140 -7.54 23.20 -2.75
CA ASN A 140 -6.92 23.74 -3.96
C ASN A 140 -6.18 25.07 -3.70
N ASN A 141 -5.58 25.20 -2.53
CA ASN A 141 -4.84 26.41 -2.14
C ASN A 141 -3.57 26.63 -2.95
N TRP A 142 -3.11 25.61 -3.66
CA TRP A 142 -1.83 25.65 -4.42
C TRP A 142 -2.00 26.04 -5.88
N GLY A 143 -3.22 26.13 -6.38
CA GLY A 143 -3.50 26.52 -7.75
C GLY A 143 -2.98 25.58 -8.86
N GLU A 144 -2.15 24.61 -8.49
CA GLU A 144 -1.53 23.66 -9.42
C GLU A 144 -2.33 22.36 -9.56
N VAL A 145 -3.33 22.17 -8.69
CA VAL A 145 -4.19 20.99 -8.72
C VAL A 145 -5.34 21.21 -9.67
N PRO A 146 -5.51 20.37 -10.71
CA PRO A 146 -6.66 20.48 -11.61
C PRO A 146 -7.99 20.37 -10.85
N ALA A 147 -8.98 21.14 -11.30
CA ALA A 147 -10.32 21.14 -10.69
C ALA A 147 -10.96 19.74 -10.60
N ALA A 148 -10.67 18.86 -11.58
CA ALA A 148 -11.12 17.47 -11.59
C ALA A 148 -10.56 16.62 -10.43
N LEU A 149 -9.53 17.11 -9.76
CA LEU A 149 -8.92 16.47 -8.60
C LEU A 149 -9.25 17.20 -7.28
N GLN A 150 -10.19 18.14 -7.32
CA GLN A 150 -10.70 18.73 -6.08
C GLN A 150 -11.49 17.69 -5.32
N TRP A 151 -11.03 17.39 -4.12
CA TRP A 151 -11.70 16.51 -3.20
C TRP A 151 -12.73 17.28 -2.37
N GLN A 152 -13.71 16.57 -1.84
CA GLN A 152 -14.70 17.19 -0.96
C GLN A 152 -14.09 17.49 0.41
N ASN A 153 -14.70 18.44 1.13
CA ASN A 153 -14.26 18.77 2.47
C ASN A 153 -14.34 17.55 3.38
N TYR A 154 -13.28 17.35 4.11
CA TYR A 154 -13.18 16.32 5.15
C TYR A 154 -13.85 16.82 6.43
N ASP A 155 -14.52 15.93 7.16
CA ASP A 155 -15.08 16.24 8.49
C ASP A 155 -14.04 15.91 9.57
N PRO A 156 -13.43 16.93 10.21
CA PRO A 156 -12.39 16.71 11.22
C PRO A 156 -12.92 16.10 12.53
N SER A 157 -14.24 15.96 12.68
CA SER A 157 -14.85 15.32 13.85
C SER A 157 -14.89 13.79 13.71
N GLU A 158 -14.64 13.24 12.53
CA GLU A 158 -14.62 11.81 12.32
C GLU A 158 -13.30 11.20 12.79
N THR A 159 -13.40 10.04 13.44
CA THR A 159 -12.23 9.22 13.78
C THR A 159 -11.68 8.53 12.54
N TRP A 160 -10.44 8.07 12.60
CA TRP A 160 -9.82 7.37 11.47
C TRP A 160 -10.68 6.22 10.90
N ALA A 161 -11.39 5.47 11.73
CA ALA A 161 -12.26 4.38 11.30
C ALA A 161 -13.41 4.82 10.38
N ASN A 162 -13.77 6.09 10.41
CA ASN A 162 -14.88 6.66 9.65
C ASN A 162 -14.45 7.79 8.72
N ALA A 163 -13.18 8.16 8.74
CA ALA A 163 -12.62 9.31 8.02
C ALA A 163 -12.44 9.02 6.54
N GLN A 164 -13.47 8.58 5.87
CA GLN A 164 -13.48 8.40 4.42
C GLN A 164 -14.09 9.61 3.76
N ASN A 165 -13.37 10.18 2.82
CA ASN A 165 -13.82 11.32 2.03
C ASN A 165 -13.48 11.11 0.56
N VAL A 166 -14.23 11.74 -0.31
CA VAL A 166 -13.91 11.73 -1.73
C VAL A 166 -12.57 12.45 -1.95
N GLY A 167 -11.54 11.69 -2.34
CA GLY A 167 -10.18 12.17 -2.62
C GLY A 167 -9.17 11.88 -1.51
N LEU A 168 -9.54 11.94 -0.24
CA LEU A 168 -8.81 11.31 0.85
C LEU A 168 -9.50 10.03 1.25
N GLY A 169 -8.73 8.98 1.44
CA GLY A 169 -9.14 7.74 2.06
C GLY A 169 -9.02 7.83 3.58
N GLU A 170 -8.63 6.74 4.17
CA GLU A 170 -8.43 6.63 5.61
C GLU A 170 -7.12 7.32 6.01
N ILE A 171 -7.19 8.26 6.94
CA ILE A 171 -6.04 8.95 7.53
C ILE A 171 -6.06 8.70 9.03
N ASP A 172 -5.06 7.99 9.54
CA ASP A 172 -4.92 7.77 10.99
C ASP A 172 -4.58 9.08 11.69
N ARG A 173 -5.47 9.51 12.61
CA ARG A 173 -5.34 10.77 13.33
C ARG A 173 -5.62 10.56 14.82
N PRO A 174 -4.86 11.22 15.69
CA PRO A 174 -3.78 12.17 15.40
C PRO A 174 -2.50 11.53 14.89
N GLY A 175 -2.37 10.21 14.89
CA GLY A 175 -1.14 9.47 14.68
C GLY A 175 -0.47 9.07 16.01
N ASN A 176 0.72 8.48 15.94
CA ASN A 176 1.39 7.91 17.10
C ASN A 176 2.62 8.69 17.59
N TYR A 177 3.31 9.41 16.71
CA TYR A 177 4.53 10.13 17.04
C TYR A 177 4.37 11.65 16.90
N GLU A 178 4.78 12.39 17.94
CA GLU A 178 4.85 13.83 17.86
C GLU A 178 6.06 14.26 17.02
N LEU A 179 5.81 15.06 15.99
CA LEU A 179 6.81 15.57 15.07
C LEU A 179 7.14 17.03 15.37
N ALA A 180 8.37 17.42 15.09
CA ALA A 180 8.82 18.78 15.28
C ALA A 180 8.13 19.75 14.30
N GLN A 181 8.04 21.01 14.71
CA GLN A 181 7.61 22.09 13.82
C GLN A 181 8.53 22.21 12.60
N ARG A 182 7.97 22.61 11.48
CA ARG A 182 8.71 22.89 10.24
C ARG A 182 8.51 24.35 9.84
N SER A 183 9.61 25.05 9.61
CA SER A 183 9.56 26.40 9.02
C SER A 183 9.32 26.30 7.51
N SER A 184 8.93 27.45 6.90
CA SER A 184 8.75 27.53 5.45
C SER A 184 10.02 27.09 4.70
N ASP A 185 9.84 26.09 3.84
CA ASP A 185 10.87 25.60 2.92
C ASP A 185 10.18 24.92 1.74
N ARG A 186 10.33 25.48 0.54
CA ARG A 186 9.57 25.04 -0.63
C ARG A 186 10.01 23.67 -1.10
N THR A 187 9.07 22.74 -1.13
CA THR A 187 9.29 21.34 -1.53
C THR A 187 8.07 20.79 -2.26
N ASP A 188 8.23 19.66 -2.93
CA ASP A 188 7.08 18.91 -3.43
C ASP A 188 6.37 18.15 -2.30
N VAL A 189 5.07 17.99 -2.48
CA VAL A 189 4.19 17.42 -1.46
C VAL A 189 4.52 15.96 -1.17
N TYR A 190 4.83 15.17 -2.20
CA TYR A 190 5.17 13.76 -2.01
C TYR A 190 6.40 13.57 -1.13
N SER A 191 7.45 14.33 -1.40
CA SER A 191 8.68 14.28 -0.60
C SER A 191 8.41 14.66 0.85
N LEU A 192 7.61 15.72 1.08
CA LEU A 192 7.28 16.16 2.43
C LEU A 192 6.44 15.11 3.17
N VAL A 193 5.33 14.68 2.60
CA VAL A 193 4.43 13.71 3.25
C VAL A 193 5.13 12.36 3.46
N SER A 194 5.97 11.93 2.51
CA SER A 194 6.77 10.71 2.67
C SER A 194 7.79 10.81 3.81
N ALA A 195 8.39 11.99 4.01
CA ALA A 195 9.31 12.22 5.13
C ALA A 195 8.58 12.23 6.49
N LEU A 196 7.38 12.84 6.55
CA LEU A 196 6.53 12.82 7.74
C LEU A 196 6.07 11.39 8.07
N ALA A 197 5.57 10.64 7.07
CA ALA A 197 5.18 9.25 7.23
C ALA A 197 6.35 8.36 7.70
N THR A 198 7.55 8.56 7.17
CA THR A 198 8.75 7.85 7.63
C THR A 198 9.09 8.22 9.07
N SER A 199 8.92 9.49 9.46
CA SER A 199 9.14 9.95 10.83
C SER A 199 8.14 9.34 11.83
N GLY A 200 6.90 9.08 11.39
CA GLY A 200 5.87 8.40 12.17
C GLY A 200 5.96 6.87 12.14
N LEU A 201 6.98 6.25 11.49
CA LEU A 201 7.02 4.81 11.19
C LEU A 201 5.78 4.32 10.42
N GLY A 202 5.06 5.23 9.82
CA GLY A 202 3.86 4.99 9.03
C GLY A 202 4.14 4.91 7.54
N TYR A 203 3.08 4.81 6.76
CA TYR A 203 3.18 4.81 5.32
C TYR A 203 1.99 5.51 4.67
N ILE A 204 2.31 6.28 3.61
CA ILE A 204 1.31 6.85 2.72
C ILE A 204 1.04 5.86 1.58
N TYR A 205 -0.20 5.73 1.19
CA TYR A 205 -0.62 4.84 0.12
C TYR A 205 -1.87 5.37 -0.58
N GLU A 206 -2.24 4.74 -1.68
CA GLU A 206 -3.53 4.94 -2.31
C GLU A 206 -4.33 3.64 -2.23
N ASP A 207 -5.62 3.77 -1.96
CA ASP A 207 -6.52 2.64 -1.98
C ASP A 207 -6.91 2.26 -3.42
N ALA A 208 -7.64 1.15 -3.55
CA ALA A 208 -8.09 0.66 -4.85
C ALA A 208 -9.11 1.59 -5.55
N SER A 209 -9.71 2.53 -4.83
CA SER A 209 -10.59 3.58 -5.38
C SER A 209 -9.83 4.81 -5.87
N GLY A 210 -8.52 4.88 -5.61
CA GLY A 210 -7.68 6.02 -5.97
C GLY A 210 -7.71 7.15 -4.95
N LEU A 211 -8.02 6.85 -3.69
CA LEU A 211 -7.99 7.81 -2.58
C LEU A 211 -6.61 7.74 -1.88
N ILE A 212 -6.09 8.90 -1.47
CA ILE A 212 -4.83 8.98 -0.72
C ILE A 212 -5.10 8.69 0.74
N SER A 213 -4.35 7.76 1.31
CA SER A 213 -4.50 7.28 2.67
C SER A 213 -3.17 7.33 3.44
N TYR A 214 -3.26 7.41 4.75
CA TYR A 214 -2.12 7.34 5.64
C TYR A 214 -2.40 6.35 6.77
N ALA A 215 -1.48 5.43 6.96
CA ALA A 215 -1.48 4.47 8.07
C ALA A 215 -0.30 4.77 8.99
N ASP A 216 -0.58 4.98 10.27
CA ASP A 216 0.45 5.19 11.29
C ASP A 216 1.15 3.88 11.69
N SER A 217 2.07 3.95 12.64
CA SER A 217 2.83 2.79 13.10
C SER A 217 1.99 1.70 13.77
N THR A 218 0.77 2.03 14.24
CA THR A 218 -0.12 1.11 14.96
C THR A 218 -1.21 0.49 14.08
N HIS A 219 -1.46 1.07 12.91
CA HIS A 219 -2.54 0.69 12.00
C HIS A 219 -2.59 -0.82 11.74
N ARG A 220 -1.46 -1.41 11.35
CA ARG A 220 -1.39 -2.85 11.02
C ARG A 220 -1.67 -3.75 12.20
N SER A 221 -1.18 -3.39 13.39
CA SER A 221 -1.40 -4.17 14.60
C SER A 221 -2.86 -4.10 15.04
N ILE A 222 -3.48 -2.92 14.97
CA ILE A 222 -4.90 -2.72 15.27
C ILE A 222 -5.79 -3.48 14.28
N TYR A 223 -5.48 -3.37 12.98
CA TYR A 223 -6.23 -4.11 11.94
C TYR A 223 -6.15 -5.62 12.17
N LEU A 224 -4.95 -6.14 12.41
CA LEU A 224 -4.73 -7.56 12.64
C LEU A 224 -5.42 -8.06 13.92
N ALA A 225 -5.37 -7.29 15.01
CA ALA A 225 -6.07 -7.63 16.24
C ALA A 225 -7.60 -7.68 16.07
N THR A 226 -8.14 -6.82 15.21
CA THR A 226 -9.58 -6.72 14.97
C THR A 226 -10.09 -7.75 13.97
N ASN A 227 -9.37 -7.97 12.87
CA ASN A 227 -9.85 -8.73 11.72
C ASN A 227 -9.17 -10.11 11.58
N GLY A 228 -8.01 -10.32 12.23
CA GLY A 228 -7.22 -11.53 12.06
C GLY A 228 -6.49 -11.59 10.72
N TYR A 229 -5.99 -12.77 10.39
CA TYR A 229 -5.32 -13.04 9.11
C TYR A 229 -6.33 -13.44 8.03
N THR A 230 -6.07 -13.02 6.82
CA THR A 230 -6.65 -13.62 5.62
C THR A 230 -5.83 -14.85 5.26
N ASP A 231 -6.49 -16.02 5.21
CA ASP A 231 -5.84 -17.30 4.89
C ASP A 231 -5.81 -17.54 3.41
N VAL A 232 -4.66 -17.93 2.88
CA VAL A 232 -4.49 -18.43 1.51
C VAL A 232 -3.54 -19.63 1.51
N THR A 233 -3.74 -20.58 0.60
CA THR A 233 -2.87 -21.74 0.48
C THR A 233 -1.87 -21.61 -0.66
N ALA A 234 -0.60 -21.99 -0.41
CA ALA A 234 0.42 -22.03 -1.43
C ALA A 234 0.14 -23.08 -2.52
N ASN A 235 -0.70 -24.08 -2.24
CA ASN A 235 -1.07 -25.11 -3.21
C ASN A 235 -1.83 -24.55 -4.42
N HIS A 236 -2.52 -23.44 -4.27
CA HIS A 236 -3.25 -22.77 -5.35
C HIS A 236 -2.42 -21.71 -6.08
N ALA A 237 -1.20 -21.41 -5.60
CA ALA A 237 -0.30 -20.48 -6.25
C ALA A 237 0.31 -21.08 -7.53
N LEU A 238 0.66 -20.21 -8.47
CA LEU A 238 1.44 -20.62 -9.63
C LEU A 238 2.87 -21.02 -9.20
N PHE A 239 3.35 -22.16 -9.65
CA PHE A 239 4.68 -22.67 -9.28
C PHE A 239 5.83 -21.68 -9.57
N ASN A 240 5.72 -20.90 -10.64
CA ASN A 240 6.72 -19.90 -11.00
C ASN A 240 6.61 -18.60 -10.20
N GLY A 241 5.55 -18.44 -9.40
CA GLY A 241 5.29 -17.25 -8.62
C GLY A 241 5.67 -17.34 -7.15
N LEU A 242 6.13 -18.52 -6.69
CA LEU A 242 6.49 -18.73 -5.29
C LEU A 242 8.00 -18.58 -5.09
N LYS A 243 8.42 -17.48 -4.46
CA LYS A 243 9.83 -17.19 -4.26
C LYS A 243 10.10 -16.58 -2.89
N ILE A 244 10.94 -17.24 -2.10
CA ILE A 244 11.50 -16.73 -0.86
C ILE A 244 12.99 -16.44 -1.09
N GLU A 245 13.43 -15.28 -0.63
CA GLU A 245 14.84 -14.88 -0.67
C GLU A 245 15.28 -14.37 0.71
N THR A 246 16.49 -14.75 1.10
CA THR A 246 17.18 -14.19 2.26
C THR A 246 18.42 -13.47 1.76
N ARG A 247 18.54 -12.18 2.06
CA ARG A 247 19.60 -11.32 1.52
C ARG A 247 20.44 -10.71 2.65
N ALA A 248 21.74 -10.95 2.62
CA ALA A 248 22.68 -10.28 3.53
C ALA A 248 22.73 -8.74 3.29
N GLY A 249 22.40 -8.29 2.09
CA GLY A 249 22.34 -6.87 1.74
C GLY A 249 21.27 -6.07 2.48
N ASP A 250 20.28 -6.76 3.08
CA ASP A 250 19.20 -6.12 3.85
C ASP A 250 19.59 -5.91 5.31
N VAL A 251 20.69 -6.52 5.78
CA VAL A 251 21.17 -6.36 7.16
C VAL A 251 21.61 -4.92 7.40
N ARG A 252 21.17 -4.36 8.52
CA ARG A 252 21.66 -3.10 9.10
C ARG A 252 21.78 -3.32 10.60
N ASN A 253 23.00 -3.28 11.10
CA ASN A 253 23.33 -3.62 12.48
C ASN A 253 23.97 -2.44 13.24
N ASP A 254 23.95 -1.28 12.62
CA ASP A 254 24.41 -0.01 13.18
C ASP A 254 23.48 1.09 12.63
N ILE A 255 22.55 1.57 13.46
CA ILE A 255 21.55 2.56 13.11
C ILE A 255 21.88 3.87 13.79
N THR A 256 21.97 4.94 13.01
CA THR A 256 21.98 6.31 13.51
C THR A 256 20.70 6.99 13.07
N LEU A 257 19.88 7.43 14.01
CA LEU A 257 18.65 8.14 13.74
C LEU A 257 18.79 9.60 14.12
N LYS A 258 18.65 10.48 13.14
CA LYS A 258 18.58 11.93 13.33
C LYS A 258 17.15 12.35 13.61
N TYR A 259 16.95 13.21 14.60
CA TYR A 259 15.62 13.60 15.03
C TYR A 259 15.50 15.11 15.24
N ASN A 260 14.29 15.59 15.37
CA ASN A 260 13.98 17.01 15.43
C ASN A 260 14.45 17.74 14.15
N THR A 261 14.38 19.03 14.09
CA THR A 261 14.86 19.85 12.96
C THR A 261 16.34 20.24 13.06
N ASN A 262 17.02 19.81 14.12
CA ASN A 262 18.43 20.08 14.35
C ASN A 262 19.27 18.88 13.89
N SER A 263 20.09 19.09 12.86
CA SER A 263 20.95 18.04 12.30
C SER A 263 21.98 17.44 13.27
N ASN A 264 22.21 18.07 14.43
CA ASN A 264 23.10 17.57 15.46
C ASN A 264 22.42 16.67 16.49
N ASN A 265 21.09 16.61 16.47
CA ASN A 265 20.34 15.71 17.34
C ASN A 265 20.33 14.32 16.71
N GLU A 266 21.01 13.39 17.34
CA GLU A 266 21.05 12.00 16.87
C GLU A 266 21.06 11.03 18.05
N VAL A 267 20.51 9.84 17.82
CA VAL A 267 20.59 8.67 18.67
C VAL A 267 21.15 7.50 17.87
N SER A 268 21.69 6.51 18.53
CA SER A 268 22.25 5.35 17.85
C SER A 268 21.89 4.04 18.56
N ALA A 269 21.77 2.98 17.76
CA ALA A 269 21.57 1.61 18.22
C ALA A 269 22.47 0.67 17.42
N GLU A 270 23.13 -0.28 18.08
CA GLU A 270 24.00 -1.26 17.42
C GLU A 270 23.79 -2.67 17.99
N ASP A 271 23.91 -3.68 17.13
CA ASP A 271 23.88 -5.10 17.47
C ASP A 271 25.27 -5.72 17.29
N ILE A 272 26.02 -5.83 18.41
CA ILE A 272 27.38 -6.36 18.41
C ILE A 272 27.46 -7.80 17.89
N PRO A 273 26.58 -8.75 18.31
CA PRO A 273 26.57 -10.11 17.76
C PRO A 273 26.39 -10.12 16.23
N SER A 274 25.53 -9.29 15.69
CA SER A 274 25.34 -9.16 14.24
C SER A 274 26.59 -8.58 13.56
N ILE A 275 27.21 -7.56 14.16
CA ILE A 275 28.43 -6.95 13.64
C ILE A 275 29.57 -7.98 13.59
N ASP A 276 29.70 -8.84 14.58
CA ASP A 276 30.71 -9.91 14.62
C ASP A 276 30.52 -10.93 13.50
N VAL A 277 29.28 -11.17 13.07
CA VAL A 277 28.97 -12.17 12.02
C VAL A 277 29.02 -11.54 10.61
N TYR A 278 28.42 -10.36 10.43
CA TYR A 278 28.19 -9.78 9.08
C TYR A 278 29.11 -8.60 8.77
N GLY A 279 29.90 -8.14 9.75
CA GLY A 279 30.60 -6.84 9.69
C GLY A 279 29.66 -5.68 9.99
N ARG A 280 30.22 -4.49 10.20
CA ARG A 280 29.45 -3.26 10.48
C ARG A 280 28.75 -2.77 9.21
N LEU A 281 27.44 -2.77 9.24
CA LEU A 281 26.56 -2.35 8.14
C LEU A 281 25.67 -1.22 8.65
N ALA A 282 26.17 0.02 8.51
CA ALA A 282 25.54 1.20 9.07
C ALA A 282 24.44 1.79 8.18
N GLN A 283 23.45 2.43 8.81
CA GLN A 283 22.45 3.26 8.14
C GLN A 283 22.16 4.51 8.95
N VAL A 284 22.05 5.65 8.27
CA VAL A 284 21.54 6.91 8.84
C VAL A 284 20.12 7.12 8.38
N ILE A 285 19.21 7.32 9.33
CA ILE A 285 17.81 7.64 9.08
C ILE A 285 17.55 9.05 9.58
N THR A 286 16.95 9.89 8.75
CA THR A 286 16.60 11.26 9.13
C THR A 286 15.10 11.35 9.35
N THR A 287 14.69 11.80 10.52
CA THR A 287 13.30 11.98 10.92
C THR A 287 13.09 13.37 11.51
N THR A 288 11.83 13.74 11.67
CA THR A 288 11.41 14.95 12.36
C THR A 288 10.77 14.66 13.72
N VAL A 289 10.90 13.43 14.23
CA VAL A 289 10.42 13.04 15.56
C VAL A 289 10.91 14.04 16.61
N LYS A 290 10.01 14.47 17.48
CA LYS A 290 10.29 15.56 18.43
C LYS A 290 11.12 15.11 19.62
N HIS A 291 10.81 13.96 20.18
CA HIS A 291 11.34 13.51 21.46
C HIS A 291 12.49 12.52 21.29
N THR A 292 13.53 12.68 22.14
CA THR A 292 14.69 11.78 22.12
C THR A 292 14.31 10.34 22.46
N VAL A 293 13.32 10.14 23.35
CA VAL A 293 12.87 8.80 23.74
C VAL A 293 12.27 8.07 22.55
N ASP A 294 11.34 8.73 21.85
CA ASP A 294 10.71 8.17 20.63
C ASP A 294 11.75 7.90 19.53
N ALA A 295 12.73 8.80 19.40
CA ALA A 295 13.82 8.59 18.44
C ALA A 295 14.68 7.37 18.78
N GLN A 296 14.98 7.15 20.08
CA GLN A 296 15.71 5.96 20.52
C GLN A 296 14.91 4.70 20.30
N ASP A 297 13.61 4.70 20.66
CA ASP A 297 12.72 3.57 20.45
C ASP A 297 12.61 3.20 18.97
N GLN A 298 12.56 4.20 18.08
CA GLN A 298 12.58 3.98 16.63
C GLN A 298 13.93 3.40 16.15
N ALA A 299 15.06 3.89 16.68
CA ALA A 299 16.39 3.37 16.32
C ALA A 299 16.53 1.90 16.73
N ASP A 300 16.09 1.54 17.93
CA ASP A 300 16.09 0.18 18.46
C ASP A 300 15.14 -0.73 17.65
N PHE A 301 13.99 -0.21 17.26
CA PHE A 301 13.05 -0.92 16.38
C PHE A 301 13.66 -1.22 15.00
N TYR A 302 14.23 -0.22 14.33
CA TYR A 302 14.92 -0.43 13.04
C TYR A 302 16.07 -1.43 13.17
N LEU A 303 16.82 -1.39 14.26
CA LEU A 303 17.88 -2.36 14.53
C LEU A 303 17.32 -3.77 14.66
N THR A 304 16.28 -3.96 15.49
CA THR A 304 15.64 -5.26 15.70
C THR A 304 15.13 -5.86 14.38
N LEU A 305 14.53 -5.04 13.52
CA LEU A 305 14.05 -5.49 12.22
C LEU A 305 15.16 -5.97 11.29
N ARG A 306 16.36 -5.40 11.40
CA ARG A 306 17.39 -5.51 10.37
C ARG A 306 18.72 -6.08 10.82
N ALA A 307 18.89 -6.39 12.12
CA ALA A 307 20.14 -6.93 12.65
C ALA A 307 20.47 -8.32 12.07
N THR A 308 19.46 -9.09 11.68
CA THR A 308 19.62 -10.41 11.08
C THR A 308 18.93 -10.51 9.72
N PRO A 309 19.50 -11.32 8.79
CA PRO A 309 18.84 -11.56 7.50
C PRO A 309 17.50 -12.25 7.72
N GLN A 310 16.45 -11.72 7.13
CA GLN A 310 15.11 -12.28 7.18
C GLN A 310 14.70 -12.90 5.84
N ALA A 311 13.87 -13.93 5.90
CA ALA A 311 13.28 -14.52 4.71
C ALA A 311 12.12 -13.64 4.21
N ASN A 312 12.25 -13.11 3.01
CA ASN A 312 11.23 -12.29 2.38
C ASN A 312 10.54 -13.05 1.25
N PHE A 313 9.21 -12.99 1.22
CA PHE A 313 8.45 -13.38 0.05
C PHE A 313 8.56 -12.28 -1.01
N THR A 314 9.34 -12.51 -2.05
CA THR A 314 9.50 -11.53 -3.12
C THR A 314 8.35 -11.55 -4.10
N SER A 315 7.64 -12.67 -4.22
CA SER A 315 6.40 -12.77 -4.98
C SER A 315 5.66 -14.07 -4.69
N ILE A 316 4.35 -14.01 -4.69
CA ILE A 316 3.44 -15.15 -4.82
C ILE A 316 2.35 -14.76 -5.80
N THR A 317 2.05 -15.63 -6.76
CA THR A 317 1.08 -15.36 -7.82
C THR A 317 -0.04 -16.37 -7.78
N TYR A 318 -1.28 -15.86 -7.79
CA TYR A 318 -2.50 -16.64 -7.87
C TYR A 318 -3.22 -16.37 -9.20
N GLN A 319 -3.64 -17.44 -9.87
CA GLN A 319 -4.52 -17.35 -11.03
C GLN A 319 -5.97 -17.38 -10.54
N LEU A 320 -6.69 -16.26 -10.58
CA LEU A 320 -8.04 -16.17 -10.03
C LEU A 320 -9.07 -17.03 -10.80
N THR A 321 -8.75 -17.38 -12.05
CA THR A 321 -9.56 -18.32 -12.85
C THR A 321 -9.26 -19.79 -12.55
N ASN A 322 -8.33 -20.09 -11.63
CA ASN A 322 -8.09 -21.46 -11.18
C ASN A 322 -9.34 -22.03 -10.50
N PRO A 323 -9.92 -23.15 -10.98
CA PRO A 323 -11.12 -23.73 -10.39
C PRO A 323 -10.91 -24.36 -9.00
N GLU A 324 -9.66 -24.51 -8.56
CA GLU A 324 -9.32 -24.98 -7.22
C GLU A 324 -9.43 -23.89 -6.16
N LEU A 325 -9.32 -22.60 -6.55
CA LEU A 325 -9.62 -21.50 -5.65
C LEU A 325 -11.10 -21.49 -5.31
N ASP A 326 -11.40 -21.43 -4.04
CA ASP A 326 -12.78 -21.19 -3.61
C ASP A 326 -13.18 -19.71 -3.73
N ASP A 327 -14.43 -19.41 -3.46
CA ASP A 327 -14.94 -18.04 -3.60
C ASP A 327 -14.37 -17.11 -2.54
N ALA A 328 -14.10 -17.60 -1.31
CA ALA A 328 -13.54 -16.80 -0.22
C ALA A 328 -12.09 -16.40 -0.49
N ASP A 329 -11.27 -17.35 -0.93
CA ASP A 329 -9.87 -17.09 -1.33
C ASP A 329 -9.82 -16.07 -2.48
N ARG A 330 -10.70 -16.25 -3.46
CA ARG A 330 -10.77 -15.37 -4.64
C ARG A 330 -11.19 -13.96 -4.28
N ASP A 331 -12.22 -13.80 -3.45
CA ASP A 331 -12.72 -12.52 -3.01
C ASP A 331 -11.66 -11.77 -2.17
N SER A 332 -10.93 -12.49 -1.32
CA SER A 332 -9.83 -11.93 -0.55
C SER A 332 -8.70 -11.41 -1.44
N LEU A 333 -8.39 -12.13 -2.53
CA LEU A 333 -7.37 -11.73 -3.50
C LEU A 333 -7.82 -10.58 -4.40
N ILE A 334 -9.13 -10.45 -4.67
CA ILE A 334 -9.71 -9.30 -5.38
C ILE A 334 -9.67 -8.04 -4.49
N ASN A 335 -9.97 -8.20 -3.20
CA ASN A 335 -10.01 -7.12 -2.20
C ASN A 335 -8.64 -6.81 -1.58
N VAL A 336 -7.55 -7.13 -2.26
CA VAL A 336 -6.20 -6.89 -1.74
C VAL A 336 -5.94 -5.39 -1.54
N PHE A 337 -5.32 -5.05 -0.40
CA PHE A 337 -4.88 -3.69 -0.09
C PHE A 337 -3.53 -3.69 0.62
N MET A 338 -2.86 -2.55 0.69
CA MET A 338 -1.58 -2.41 1.36
C MET A 338 -1.74 -2.50 2.88
N GLY A 339 -1.01 -3.43 3.48
CA GLY A 339 -1.13 -3.72 4.91
C GLY A 339 -2.09 -4.87 5.22
N LEU A 340 -2.72 -5.52 4.22
CA LEU A 340 -3.54 -6.70 4.46
C LEU A 340 -2.71 -7.82 5.11
N PRO A 341 -3.09 -8.31 6.30
CA PRO A 341 -2.40 -9.41 6.95
C PRO A 341 -2.76 -10.74 6.28
N LEU A 342 -1.75 -11.46 5.82
CA LEU A 342 -1.89 -12.76 5.17
C LEU A 342 -1.21 -13.88 5.96
N ARG A 343 -1.89 -15.03 6.02
CA ARG A 343 -1.30 -16.31 6.41
C ARG A 343 -1.29 -17.23 5.21
N ILE A 344 -0.08 -17.59 4.76
CA ILE A 344 0.11 -18.52 3.65
C ILE A 344 0.45 -19.89 4.24
N SER A 345 -0.44 -20.85 4.05
CA SER A 345 -0.28 -22.24 4.49
C SER A 345 0.30 -23.12 3.39
N ASP A 346 0.58 -24.37 3.74
CA ASP A 346 1.00 -25.45 2.83
C ASP A 346 2.27 -25.12 2.02
N LEU A 347 3.15 -24.31 2.58
CA LEU A 347 4.45 -24.06 1.98
C LEU A 347 5.35 -25.31 2.07
N PRO A 348 6.25 -25.52 1.11
CA PRO A 348 7.29 -26.55 1.25
C PRO A 348 8.05 -26.40 2.57
N PRO A 349 8.42 -27.51 3.27
CA PRO A 349 9.04 -27.44 4.60
C PRO A 349 10.34 -26.62 4.70
N ASN A 350 11.03 -26.45 3.58
CA ASN A 350 12.23 -25.63 3.47
C ASN A 350 11.94 -24.14 3.22
N MET A 351 10.66 -23.77 3.18
CA MET A 351 10.19 -22.40 3.05
C MET A 351 9.40 -22.02 4.30
N ALA A 352 9.89 -21.06 5.09
CA ALA A 352 9.24 -20.51 6.27
C ALA A 352 8.58 -21.57 7.20
N SER A 353 9.22 -22.74 7.35
CA SER A 353 8.69 -23.86 8.19
C SER A 353 7.27 -24.31 7.83
N GLY A 354 6.82 -24.10 6.58
CA GLY A 354 5.53 -24.54 6.08
C GLY A 354 4.40 -23.51 6.17
N THR A 355 4.58 -22.42 6.92
CA THR A 355 3.59 -21.34 7.06
C THR A 355 4.32 -19.99 7.09
N PHE A 356 3.81 -19.02 6.35
CA PHE A 356 4.32 -17.65 6.36
C PHE A 356 3.24 -16.70 6.84
N LEU A 357 3.62 -15.81 7.76
CA LEU A 357 2.78 -14.71 8.25
C LEU A 357 3.41 -13.39 7.80
N GLY A 358 2.60 -12.53 7.19
CA GLY A 358 3.11 -11.27 6.70
C GLY A 358 2.04 -10.29 6.29
N PHE A 359 2.47 -9.14 5.80
CA PHE A 359 1.61 -8.09 5.27
C PHE A 359 1.86 -7.88 3.79
N VAL A 360 0.78 -7.55 3.07
CA VAL A 360 0.89 -7.12 1.68
C VAL A 360 1.52 -5.73 1.63
N GLU A 361 2.62 -5.61 0.89
CA GLU A 361 3.28 -4.34 0.64
C GLU A 361 2.92 -3.75 -0.73
N GLY A 362 2.67 -4.61 -1.68
CA GLY A 362 2.26 -4.23 -3.01
C GLY A 362 1.71 -5.40 -3.80
N TRP A 363 1.04 -5.10 -4.88
CA TRP A 363 0.46 -6.13 -5.74
C TRP A 363 0.40 -5.70 -7.19
N SER A 364 0.23 -6.68 -8.06
CA SER A 364 -0.08 -6.44 -9.46
C SER A 364 -1.18 -7.36 -9.95
N PHE A 365 -2.16 -6.79 -10.65
CA PHE A 365 -3.11 -7.54 -11.45
C PHE A 365 -2.65 -7.59 -12.90
N LYS A 366 -2.75 -8.77 -13.51
CA LYS A 366 -2.57 -8.96 -14.95
C LYS A 366 -3.77 -9.72 -15.46
N ALA A 367 -4.48 -9.14 -16.43
CA ALA A 367 -5.63 -9.78 -17.01
C ALA A 367 -5.57 -9.73 -18.54
N ALA A 368 -6.09 -10.78 -19.15
CA ALA A 368 -6.43 -10.90 -20.55
C ALA A 368 -7.88 -11.35 -20.65
N TYR A 369 -8.35 -11.67 -21.86
CA TYR A 369 -9.77 -11.94 -22.13
C TYR A 369 -10.47 -12.89 -21.12
N ASN A 370 -9.81 -14.01 -20.76
CA ASN A 370 -10.37 -15.03 -19.84
C ASN A 370 -9.41 -15.37 -18.70
N GLU A 371 -8.43 -14.55 -18.46
CA GLU A 371 -7.40 -14.82 -17.45
C GLU A 371 -7.22 -13.60 -16.58
N ILE A 372 -7.08 -13.84 -15.29
CA ILE A 372 -6.68 -12.84 -14.34
C ILE A 372 -5.77 -13.48 -13.31
N ALA A 373 -4.61 -12.87 -13.11
CA ALA A 373 -3.66 -13.24 -12.09
C ALA A 373 -3.36 -12.06 -11.18
N VAL A 374 -3.21 -12.33 -9.90
CA VAL A 374 -2.71 -11.39 -8.91
C VAL A 374 -1.36 -11.86 -8.39
N THR A 375 -0.38 -10.98 -8.37
CA THR A 375 0.93 -11.22 -7.77
C THR A 375 1.07 -10.31 -6.56
N LEU A 376 1.39 -10.89 -5.42
CA LEU A 376 1.56 -10.19 -4.15
C LEU A 376 3.04 -10.09 -3.81
N ASN A 377 3.44 -8.95 -3.27
CA ASN A 377 4.72 -8.69 -2.63
C ASN A 377 4.48 -8.55 -1.14
N LEU A 378 5.17 -9.34 -0.32
CA LEU A 378 4.89 -9.50 1.10
C LEU A 378 6.12 -9.21 1.94
N SER A 379 5.91 -8.56 3.09
CA SER A 379 6.90 -8.45 4.16
C SER A 379 6.56 -9.42 5.29
N PRO A 380 7.57 -9.99 6.00
CA PRO A 380 7.31 -10.77 7.21
C PRO A 380 6.62 -9.90 8.28
N ILE A 381 5.78 -10.53 9.10
CA ILE A 381 5.05 -9.84 10.16
C ILE A 381 5.98 -9.12 11.14
N SER A 382 7.12 -9.73 11.46
CA SER A 382 8.15 -9.17 12.33
C SER A 382 8.71 -7.83 11.85
N TYR A 383 8.58 -7.51 10.56
CA TYR A 383 9.04 -6.24 10.00
C TYR A 383 8.05 -5.08 10.11
N SER A 384 6.82 -5.34 10.51
CA SER A 384 5.75 -4.36 10.35
C SER A 384 4.96 -4.12 11.63
N LEU A 385 5.22 -4.88 12.68
CA LEU A 385 4.52 -4.73 13.95
C LEU A 385 5.41 -4.05 14.96
N GLN A 386 5.05 -2.85 15.36
CA GLN A 386 5.44 -2.32 16.66
C GLN A 386 4.66 -3.07 17.75
N ALA A 387 5.33 -3.33 18.87
CA ALA A 387 4.64 -3.81 20.06
C ALA A 387 3.58 -2.78 20.47
N MET A 388 2.35 -3.23 20.67
CA MET A 388 1.29 -2.34 21.16
C MET A 388 1.63 -1.90 22.59
N LYS A 389 1.50 -0.60 22.88
CA LYS A 389 1.55 -0.11 24.26
C LYS A 389 0.33 -0.61 25.01
N TRP A 390 0.45 -0.82 26.32
CA TRP A 390 -0.67 -1.27 27.15
C TRP A 390 -1.92 -0.40 27.06
N GLU A 391 -1.75 0.88 26.85
CA GLU A 391 -2.84 1.84 26.64
C GLU A 391 -3.62 1.63 25.32
N GLN A 392 -3.02 0.94 24.35
CA GLN A 392 -3.60 0.62 23.05
C GLN A 392 -4.29 -0.76 23.03
N VAL A 393 -4.15 -1.55 24.10
CA VAL A 393 -4.82 -2.85 24.21
C VAL A 393 -6.32 -2.64 24.39
N PRO A 394 -7.19 -3.26 23.56
CA PRO A 394 -8.64 -3.12 23.71
C PRO A 394 -9.12 -3.44 25.12
N ILE A 395 -10.03 -2.61 25.68
CA ILE A 395 -10.58 -2.71 27.05
C ILE A 395 -11.33 -4.04 27.29
N GLY A 396 -11.25 -5.01 26.58
CA GLY A 396 -11.85 -6.34 26.82
C GLY A 396 -10.82 -7.44 26.92
N GLU A 397 -9.58 -7.11 26.59
CA GLU A 397 -8.51 -8.10 26.60
C GLU A 397 -7.82 -8.17 27.97
N SER A 398 -7.61 -9.38 28.43
CA SER A 398 -6.86 -9.69 29.64
C SER A 398 -5.90 -10.84 29.36
N TRP A 399 -4.88 -11.02 30.20
CA TRP A 399 -3.96 -12.16 30.10
C TRP A 399 -4.67 -13.54 30.06
N ASN A 400 -5.90 -13.62 30.56
CA ASN A 400 -6.69 -14.84 30.55
C ASN A 400 -7.53 -15.01 29.27
N THR A 401 -7.70 -13.97 28.47
CA THR A 401 -8.43 -14.01 27.20
C THR A 401 -7.50 -14.17 26.00
N ILE A 402 -6.21 -13.89 26.19
CA ILE A 402 -5.19 -14.18 25.20
C ILE A 402 -5.09 -15.70 25.05
N THR A 403 -5.37 -16.21 23.85
CA THR A 403 -5.37 -17.64 23.58
C THR A 403 -4.00 -18.26 23.90
N GLY A 404 -3.97 -19.38 24.61
CA GLY A 404 -2.74 -20.08 25.01
C GLY A 404 -1.89 -20.65 23.86
N ALA A 405 -2.28 -20.36 22.61
CA ALA A 405 -1.52 -20.66 21.39
C ALA A 405 -0.57 -19.53 20.99
N LEU A 406 -0.64 -18.37 21.63
CA LEU A 406 0.29 -17.25 21.36
C LEU A 406 1.61 -17.52 22.09
N THR A 407 2.68 -17.65 21.33
CA THR A 407 4.05 -17.61 21.87
C THR A 407 4.50 -16.15 21.93
N TRP A 408 5.54 -15.85 22.70
CA TRP A 408 6.16 -14.52 22.74
C TRP A 408 6.59 -14.03 21.35
N GLU A 409 6.87 -14.94 20.42
CA GLU A 409 7.22 -14.65 19.03
C GLU A 409 6.00 -14.30 18.16
N THR A 410 4.81 -14.73 18.58
CA THR A 410 3.55 -14.49 17.85
C THR A 410 2.60 -13.57 18.60
N ALA A 411 2.94 -13.18 19.83
CA ALA A 411 2.15 -12.24 20.61
C ALA A 411 2.29 -10.84 20.02
N LEU A 412 1.17 -10.31 19.55
CA LEU A 412 1.07 -8.94 19.04
C LEU A 412 1.05 -7.90 20.17
N VAL A 413 0.88 -8.36 21.40
CA VAL A 413 0.90 -7.54 22.59
C VAL A 413 2.18 -7.93 23.36
N VAL A 414 3.18 -7.09 23.27
CA VAL A 414 4.36 -7.15 24.11
C VAL A 414 4.16 -6.14 25.24
N ALA A 415 4.27 -6.62 26.46
CA ALA A 415 4.15 -5.79 27.66
C ALA A 415 5.36 -4.85 27.82
#